data_749a360057a5482121c0851a39279705
#
_entry.id   749a360057a5482121c0851a39279705
#
_cell.length_a   1.000
_cell.length_b   1.000
_cell.length_c   1.000
_cell.angle_alpha   90.00
_cell.angle_beta   90.00
_cell.angle_gamma   90.00
#
_symmetry.space_group_name_H-M   'P 1'
#
loop_
_entity.id
_entity.type
_entity.pdbx_description
1 polymer ?
#
loop_
_entity_poly.entity_id
_entity_poly.type
_entity_poly.pdbx_seq_one_letter_code
_entity_poly.pdbx_strand_id
1 'polypeptide(L)'
;MFSLYFKQDDTVEIDGKTYDLNISFDNVLKIIELMKEERIANDKKVEMAIRLFFRFDSSQHIPFDFETQYNAFLSIFEEYVKQEEKTQEYDIKGNPMPVYTKDKERFYSLKHDAEYIYASFMQAYGIDLIEQQGKLHWFKFQALLSGLPKDTKFCEIVSIRQWKKPNKNDTEAKQMAKLKDYYKLPDDD
;
A
#
# COMPACT_ATOMS: atom_id res chain seq x y z
N MET A 1 12.88 -3.98 -7.67
CA MET A 1 11.90 -4.78 -8.48
C MET A 1 11.71 -6.16 -7.84
N PHE A 2 10.47 -6.63 -7.60
CA PHE A 2 10.22 -7.96 -7.03
C PHE A 2 10.73 -9.07 -7.97
N SER A 3 11.56 -9.98 -7.47
CA SER A 3 12.18 -11.06 -8.25
C SER A 3 12.06 -12.39 -7.52
N LEU A 4 11.81 -13.47 -8.28
CA LEU A 4 11.87 -14.84 -7.76
C LEU A 4 13.28 -15.45 -7.87
N TYR A 5 14.18 -14.83 -8.65
CA TYR A 5 15.53 -15.34 -8.94
C TYR A 5 16.57 -14.83 -7.95
N PHE A 6 16.39 -13.62 -7.42
CA PHE A 6 17.37 -12.98 -6.55
C PHE A 6 16.71 -12.67 -5.19
N LYS A 7 17.47 -12.87 -4.13
CA LYS A 7 17.07 -12.39 -2.81
C LYS A 7 17.01 -10.86 -2.88
N GLN A 8 15.92 -10.30 -2.38
CA GLN A 8 15.79 -8.86 -2.29
C GLN A 8 16.82 -8.32 -1.31
N ASP A 9 17.62 -7.37 -1.78
CA ASP A 9 18.59 -6.67 -0.97
C ASP A 9 18.00 -5.29 -0.67
N ASP A 10 17.48 -5.14 0.55
CA ASP A 10 16.82 -3.91 1.00
C ASP A 10 17.88 -3.01 1.62
N THR A 11 18.76 -2.48 0.79
CA THR A 11 19.85 -1.61 1.21
C THR A 11 19.86 -0.30 0.41
N VAL A 12 20.42 0.74 1.01
CA VAL A 12 20.71 2.01 0.34
C VAL A 12 22.13 2.44 0.65
N GLU A 13 22.83 3.01 -0.33
CA GLU A 13 24.14 3.60 -0.15
C GLU A 13 24.01 5.11 0.09
N ILE A 14 24.57 5.61 1.20
CA ILE A 14 24.62 7.02 1.55
C ILE A 14 26.05 7.34 1.94
N ASP A 15 26.67 8.32 1.28
CA ASP A 15 28.06 8.76 1.53
C ASP A 15 29.06 7.59 1.55
N GLY A 16 28.90 6.63 0.62
CA GLY A 16 29.78 5.47 0.50
C GLY A 16 29.62 4.41 1.60
N LYS A 17 28.55 4.50 2.41
CA LYS A 17 28.17 3.49 3.40
C LYS A 17 26.85 2.86 3.04
N THR A 18 26.78 1.54 3.16
CA THR A 18 25.55 0.77 2.94
C THR A 18 24.75 0.65 4.23
N TYR A 19 23.45 0.90 4.14
CA TYR A 19 22.50 0.80 5.25
C TYR A 19 21.38 -0.15 4.91
N ASP A 20 21.03 -1.02 5.86
CA ASP A 20 19.87 -1.91 5.75
C ASP A 20 18.56 -1.15 5.97
N LEU A 21 17.56 -1.45 5.14
CA LEU A 21 16.24 -0.84 5.21
C LEU A 21 15.21 -1.77 5.83
N ASN A 22 14.30 -1.21 6.60
CA ASN A 22 13.11 -1.91 7.07
C ASN A 22 11.94 -1.72 6.10
N ILE A 23 11.82 -2.64 5.14
CA ILE A 23 10.77 -2.67 4.13
C ILE A 23 9.70 -3.72 4.50
N SER A 24 9.47 -3.98 5.78
CA SER A 24 8.33 -4.80 6.22
C SER A 24 7.01 -4.07 5.96
N PHE A 25 5.96 -4.84 5.64
CA PHE A 25 4.67 -4.27 5.24
C PHE A 25 4.07 -3.33 6.29
N ASP A 26 4.15 -3.71 7.56
CA ASP A 26 3.65 -2.91 8.68
C ASP A 26 4.39 -1.60 8.84
N ASN A 27 5.71 -1.60 8.58
CA ASN A 27 6.52 -0.39 8.62
C ASN A 27 6.19 0.54 7.46
N VAL A 28 6.03 0.01 6.25
CA VAL A 28 5.63 0.79 5.08
C VAL A 28 4.22 1.37 5.27
N LEU A 29 3.28 0.61 5.84
CA LEU A 29 1.94 1.14 6.17
C LEU A 29 2.00 2.31 7.15
N LYS A 30 2.85 2.24 8.19
CA LYS A 30 3.06 3.37 9.13
C LYS A 30 3.59 4.60 8.41
N ILE A 31 4.51 4.43 7.46
CA ILE A 31 5.08 5.54 6.69
C ILE A 31 4.01 6.15 5.77
N ILE A 32 3.18 5.34 5.10
CA ILE A 32 2.08 5.82 4.27
C ILE A 32 1.09 6.67 5.10
N GLU A 33 0.69 6.19 6.28
CA GLU A 33 -0.21 6.94 7.16
C GLU A 33 0.47 8.21 7.70
N LEU A 34 1.76 8.15 8.04
CA LEU A 34 2.53 9.33 8.45
C LEU A 34 2.53 10.43 7.36
N MET A 35 2.64 10.05 6.09
CA MET A 35 2.62 11.04 5.00
C MET A 35 1.26 11.74 4.85
N LYS A 36 0.17 11.08 5.21
CA LYS A 36 -1.20 11.65 5.17
C LYS A 36 -1.49 12.57 6.37
N GLU A 37 -0.79 12.44 7.49
CA GLU A 37 -1.08 13.19 8.72
C GLU A 37 -0.77 14.70 8.54
N GLU A 38 -1.80 15.53 8.37
CA GLU A 38 -1.66 16.96 8.09
C GLU A 38 -1.14 17.79 9.28
N ARG A 39 -1.26 17.27 10.51
CA ARG A 39 -0.83 17.96 11.73
C ARG A 39 0.68 17.97 11.94
N ILE A 40 1.41 17.14 11.19
CA ILE A 40 2.86 16.99 11.28
C ILE A 40 3.51 17.76 10.14
N ALA A 41 4.46 18.64 10.45
CA ALA A 41 5.22 19.38 9.45
C ALA A 41 6.05 18.43 8.56
N ASN A 42 6.21 18.77 7.28
CA ASN A 42 6.83 17.88 6.29
C ASN A 42 8.28 17.49 6.63
N ASP A 43 9.06 18.42 7.20
CA ASP A 43 10.42 18.13 7.68
C ASP A 43 10.43 17.06 8.78
N LYS A 44 9.45 17.12 9.69
CA LYS A 44 9.29 16.11 10.74
C LYS A 44 8.80 14.77 10.20
N LYS A 45 7.93 14.77 9.19
CA LYS A 45 7.52 13.54 8.50
C LYS A 45 8.72 12.83 7.88
N VAL A 46 9.60 13.58 7.21
CA VAL A 46 10.83 13.02 6.62
C VAL A 46 11.72 12.43 7.69
N GLU A 47 12.00 13.17 8.79
CA GLU A 47 12.80 12.67 9.89
C GLU A 47 12.24 11.37 10.48
N MET A 48 10.91 11.33 10.74
CA MET A 48 10.25 10.15 11.29
C MET A 48 10.28 8.97 10.31
N ALA A 49 10.07 9.21 9.01
CA ALA A 49 10.14 8.17 7.99
C ALA A 49 11.55 7.58 7.86
N ILE A 50 12.59 8.42 7.91
CA ILE A 50 13.99 7.97 7.95
C ILE A 50 14.26 7.09 9.17
N ARG A 51 13.78 7.47 10.36
CA ARG A 51 13.90 6.63 11.56
C ARG A 51 13.24 5.26 11.36
N LEU A 52 12.06 5.22 10.75
CA LEU A 52 11.34 3.98 10.46
C LEU A 52 12.06 3.12 9.42
N PHE A 53 12.55 3.70 8.33
CA PHE A 53 13.26 2.96 7.29
C PHE A 53 14.59 2.38 7.78
N PHE A 54 15.37 3.14 8.57
CA PHE A 54 16.68 2.73 9.04
C PHE A 54 16.69 2.09 10.44
N ARG A 55 15.52 1.91 11.05
CA ARG A 55 15.35 1.38 12.41
C ARG A 55 16.10 2.20 13.46
N PHE A 56 16.24 3.52 13.26
CA PHE A 56 16.83 4.38 14.27
C PHE A 56 15.86 4.57 15.44
N ASP A 57 16.38 4.35 16.65
CA ASP A 57 15.65 4.66 17.87
C ASP A 57 15.36 6.17 17.96
N SER A 58 14.28 6.55 18.66
CA SER A 58 13.93 7.96 18.89
C SER A 58 15.01 8.76 19.60
N SER A 59 15.84 8.11 20.41
CA SER A 59 16.97 8.70 21.13
C SER A 59 18.26 8.78 20.30
N GLN A 60 18.38 8.01 19.22
CA GLN A 60 19.55 8.01 18.36
C GLN A 60 19.63 9.28 17.52
N HIS A 61 20.84 9.84 17.42
CA HIS A 61 21.12 10.88 16.44
C HIS A 61 21.12 10.27 15.03
N ILE A 62 20.39 10.88 14.09
CA ILE A 62 20.47 10.52 12.68
C ILE A 62 21.79 11.06 12.13
N PRO A 63 22.67 10.21 11.57
CA PRO A 63 24.02 10.62 11.16
C PRO A 63 24.05 11.37 9.81
N PHE A 64 22.91 11.91 9.37
CA PHE A 64 22.74 12.61 8.10
C PHE A 64 22.18 14.00 8.35
N ASP A 65 22.62 14.99 7.55
CA ASP A 65 21.97 16.29 7.50
C ASP A 65 20.56 16.17 6.86
N PHE A 66 19.79 17.24 6.93
CA PHE A 66 18.40 17.21 6.45
C PHE A 66 18.30 16.99 4.93
N GLU A 67 19.22 17.54 4.15
CA GLU A 67 19.22 17.37 2.68
C GLU A 67 19.47 15.90 2.31
N THR A 68 20.42 15.26 2.95
CA THR A 68 20.70 13.81 2.79
C THR A 68 19.50 12.96 3.23
N GLN A 69 18.86 13.28 4.37
CA GLN A 69 17.65 12.59 4.82
C GLN A 69 16.53 12.70 3.80
N TYR A 70 16.31 13.90 3.24
CA TYR A 70 15.25 14.17 2.27
C TYR A 70 15.47 13.40 0.95
N ASN A 71 16.70 13.42 0.44
CA ASN A 71 17.07 12.71 -0.79
C ASN A 71 16.96 11.19 -0.61
N ALA A 72 17.44 10.66 0.52
CA ALA A 72 17.29 9.25 0.85
C ALA A 72 15.80 8.85 0.99
N PHE A 73 15.00 9.67 1.68
CA PHE A 73 13.55 9.45 1.78
C PHE A 73 12.88 9.39 0.42
N LEU A 74 13.14 10.36 -0.47
CA LEU A 74 12.56 10.38 -1.81
C LEU A 74 12.90 9.12 -2.60
N SER A 75 14.20 8.75 -2.62
CA SER A 75 14.67 7.57 -3.36
C SER A 75 14.00 6.29 -2.85
N ILE A 76 14.00 6.07 -1.52
CA ILE A 76 13.38 4.89 -0.91
C ILE A 76 11.86 4.89 -1.14
N PHE A 77 11.21 6.04 -0.96
CA PHE A 77 9.77 6.16 -1.12
C PHE A 77 9.32 5.89 -2.56
N GLU A 78 10.05 6.41 -3.55
CA GLU A 78 9.78 6.14 -4.97
C GLU A 78 10.01 4.68 -5.35
N GLU A 79 11.07 4.06 -4.83
CA GLU A 79 11.41 2.68 -5.16
C GLU A 79 10.42 1.67 -4.54
N TYR A 80 10.07 1.86 -3.26
CA TYR A 80 9.34 0.85 -2.50
C TYR A 80 7.87 1.20 -2.28
N VAL A 81 7.52 2.47 -2.14
CA VAL A 81 6.17 2.89 -1.73
C VAL A 81 5.36 3.40 -2.91
N LYS A 82 5.91 4.35 -3.66
CA LYS A 82 5.26 4.92 -4.83
C LYS A 82 5.48 4.02 -6.05
N GLN A 83 4.86 2.86 -6.05
CA GLN A 83 4.71 2.14 -7.32
C GLN A 83 3.67 2.89 -8.14
N GLU A 84 4.14 3.69 -9.09
CA GLU A 84 3.27 4.09 -10.18
C GLU A 84 2.78 2.80 -10.83
N GLU A 85 1.48 2.56 -10.77
CA GLU A 85 0.86 1.58 -11.64
C GLU A 85 1.15 2.03 -13.07
N LYS A 86 2.22 1.50 -13.65
CA LYS A 86 2.49 1.58 -15.08
C LYS A 86 1.48 0.70 -15.80
N THR A 87 0.22 1.02 -15.69
CA THR A 87 -0.79 0.54 -16.61
C THR A 87 -0.79 1.47 -17.82
N GLN A 88 0.30 1.40 -18.60
CA GLN A 88 0.26 1.85 -19.97
C GLN A 88 -0.69 0.88 -20.69
N GLU A 89 -1.93 1.29 -20.92
CA GLU A 89 -2.86 0.55 -21.75
C GLU A 89 -2.45 0.73 -23.22
N TYR A 90 -2.46 -0.37 -23.96
CA TYR A 90 -2.19 -0.38 -25.39
C TYR A 90 -3.47 -0.73 -26.14
N ASP A 91 -3.69 -0.10 -27.29
CA ASP A 91 -4.78 -0.51 -28.19
C ASP A 91 -4.47 -1.89 -28.81
N ILE A 92 -5.45 -2.45 -29.54
CA ILE A 92 -5.33 -3.77 -30.21
C ILE A 92 -4.13 -3.80 -31.19
N LYS A 93 -3.63 -2.66 -31.61
CA LYS A 93 -2.47 -2.51 -32.53
C LYS A 93 -1.16 -2.27 -31.79
N GLY A 94 -1.16 -2.24 -30.46
CA GLY A 94 0.05 -2.02 -29.64
C GLY A 94 0.46 -0.55 -29.50
N ASN A 95 -0.40 0.41 -29.84
CA ASN A 95 -0.10 1.82 -29.60
C ASN A 95 -0.47 2.20 -28.15
N PRO A 96 0.35 3.02 -27.47
CA PRO A 96 0.02 3.50 -26.13
C PRO A 96 -1.25 4.36 -26.18
N MET A 97 -2.24 3.98 -25.39
CA MET A 97 -3.46 4.77 -25.23
C MET A 97 -3.23 5.93 -24.24
N PRO A 98 -3.88 7.09 -24.44
CA PRO A 98 -3.83 8.16 -23.46
C PRO A 98 -4.37 7.66 -22.12
N VAL A 99 -3.53 7.69 -21.08
CA VAL A 99 -3.95 7.39 -19.72
C VAL A 99 -4.79 8.58 -19.23
N TYR A 100 -6.10 8.44 -19.27
CA TYR A 100 -6.98 9.37 -18.57
C TYR A 100 -6.85 9.06 -17.07
N THR A 101 -6.11 9.87 -16.34
CA THR A 101 -6.16 9.90 -14.88
C THR A 101 -7.53 10.47 -14.46
N LYS A 102 -8.58 9.66 -14.56
CA LYS A 102 -9.76 9.88 -13.75
C LYS A 102 -9.32 9.67 -12.30
N ASP A 103 -9.79 10.51 -11.41
CA ASP A 103 -9.76 10.21 -9.97
C ASP A 103 -10.24 8.77 -9.79
N LYS A 104 -9.29 7.85 -9.53
CA LYS A 104 -9.63 6.44 -9.38
C LYS A 104 -10.48 6.33 -8.12
N GLU A 105 -11.78 6.03 -8.27
CA GLU A 105 -12.62 5.69 -7.13
C GLU A 105 -11.89 4.65 -6.28
N ARG A 106 -11.62 4.97 -5.02
CA ARG A 106 -11.00 4.03 -4.08
C ARG A 106 -12.02 3.00 -3.66
N PHE A 107 -11.73 1.74 -3.94
CA PHE A 107 -12.59 0.62 -3.58
C PHE A 107 -12.13 -0.12 -2.34
N TYR A 108 -10.95 0.18 -1.81
CA TYR A 108 -10.42 -0.38 -0.55
C TYR A 108 -9.48 0.60 0.16
N SER A 109 -9.32 0.37 1.45
CA SER A 109 -8.36 1.07 2.31
C SER A 109 -7.58 0.06 3.14
N LEU A 110 -6.26 0.13 3.11
CA LEU A 110 -5.41 -0.77 3.92
C LEU A 110 -5.62 -0.55 5.43
N LYS A 111 -6.09 0.63 5.82
CA LYS A 111 -6.39 1.01 7.20
C LYS A 111 -7.78 0.53 7.62
N HIS A 112 -8.83 0.92 6.87
CA HIS A 112 -10.21 0.65 7.23
C HIS A 112 -10.65 -0.79 6.94
N ASP A 113 -10.00 -1.47 6.01
CA ASP A 113 -10.28 -2.87 5.66
C ASP A 113 -9.32 -3.85 6.32
N ALA A 114 -8.54 -3.41 7.32
CA ALA A 114 -7.50 -4.23 7.96
C ALA A 114 -8.03 -5.59 8.47
N GLU A 115 -9.22 -5.62 9.07
CA GLU A 115 -9.84 -6.85 9.58
C GLU A 115 -10.20 -7.82 8.43
N TYR A 116 -10.72 -7.30 7.32
CA TYR A 116 -11.08 -8.12 6.15
C TYR A 116 -9.84 -8.65 5.44
N ILE A 117 -8.79 -7.83 5.35
CA ILE A 117 -7.48 -8.24 4.80
C ILE A 117 -6.88 -9.33 5.68
N TYR A 118 -6.84 -9.13 7.00
CA TYR A 118 -6.33 -10.12 7.95
C TYR A 118 -7.07 -11.47 7.82
N ALA A 119 -8.41 -11.45 7.90
CA ALA A 119 -9.22 -12.65 7.78
C ALA A 119 -9.01 -13.36 6.44
N SER A 120 -8.86 -12.61 5.34
CA SER A 120 -8.63 -13.15 4.01
C SER A 120 -7.24 -13.78 3.87
N PHE A 121 -6.20 -13.20 4.47
CA PHE A 121 -4.86 -13.79 4.51
C PHE A 121 -4.82 -15.09 5.32
N MET A 122 -5.51 -15.11 6.47
CA MET A 122 -5.66 -16.33 7.26
C MET A 122 -6.39 -17.41 6.46
N GLN A 123 -7.51 -17.08 5.81
CA GLN A 123 -8.32 -18.02 5.03
C GLN A 123 -7.54 -18.56 3.83
N ALA A 124 -6.92 -17.70 3.03
CA ALA A 124 -6.31 -18.08 1.76
C ALA A 124 -4.93 -18.70 1.90
N TYR A 125 -4.13 -18.21 2.85
CA TYR A 125 -2.70 -18.55 2.95
C TYR A 125 -2.29 -19.10 4.30
N GLY A 126 -3.15 -19.09 5.30
CA GLY A 126 -2.76 -19.45 6.68
C GLY A 126 -1.74 -18.49 7.29
N ILE A 127 -1.67 -17.26 6.79
CA ILE A 127 -0.70 -16.26 7.23
C ILE A 127 -1.34 -15.37 8.27
N ASP A 128 -0.79 -15.38 9.49
CA ASP A 128 -1.12 -14.41 10.54
C ASP A 128 -0.32 -13.11 10.31
N LEU A 129 -0.98 -12.08 9.79
CA LEU A 129 -0.34 -10.79 9.49
C LEU A 129 0.21 -10.09 10.75
N ILE A 130 -0.35 -10.34 11.93
CA ILE A 130 0.15 -9.75 13.18
C ILE A 130 1.51 -10.39 13.54
N GLU A 131 1.62 -11.71 13.42
CA GLU A 131 2.89 -12.41 13.63
C GLU A 131 3.94 -12.11 12.55
N GLN A 132 3.51 -11.64 11.40
CA GLN A 132 4.37 -11.27 10.28
C GLN A 132 4.86 -9.82 10.32
N GLN A 133 4.47 -9.02 11.31
CA GLN A 133 5.00 -7.66 11.50
C GLN A 133 6.53 -7.70 11.66
N GLY A 134 7.21 -6.78 10.99
CA GLY A 134 8.68 -6.72 10.95
C GLY A 134 9.37 -7.82 10.13
N LYS A 135 8.63 -8.77 9.52
CA LYS A 135 9.16 -9.94 8.81
C LYS A 135 8.70 -10.01 7.34
N LEU A 136 7.40 -9.84 7.09
CA LEU A 136 6.85 -9.95 5.73
C LEU A 136 7.19 -8.69 4.95
N HIS A 137 7.98 -8.84 3.90
CA HIS A 137 8.39 -7.77 3.01
C HIS A 137 7.19 -7.14 2.29
N TRP A 138 7.22 -5.83 2.08
CA TRP A 138 6.15 -5.05 1.45
C TRP A 138 5.70 -5.61 0.10
N PHE A 139 6.63 -5.89 -0.81
CA PHE A 139 6.28 -6.44 -2.12
C PHE A 139 5.62 -7.82 -2.06
N LYS A 140 6.04 -8.66 -1.08
CA LYS A 140 5.38 -9.95 -0.86
C LYS A 140 3.96 -9.75 -0.36
N PHE A 141 3.76 -8.83 0.58
CA PHE A 141 2.44 -8.47 1.07
C PHE A 141 1.53 -7.99 -0.08
N GLN A 142 2.01 -7.07 -0.94
CA GLN A 142 1.25 -6.56 -2.08
C GLN A 142 0.90 -7.68 -3.09
N ALA A 143 1.86 -8.56 -3.40
CA ALA A 143 1.64 -9.69 -4.29
C ALA A 143 0.58 -10.65 -3.74
N LEU A 144 0.63 -10.97 -2.44
CA LEU A 144 -0.37 -11.81 -1.77
C LEU A 144 -1.73 -11.12 -1.72
N LEU A 145 -1.79 -9.82 -1.42
CA LEU A 145 -3.03 -9.05 -1.39
C LEU A 145 -3.72 -9.04 -2.75
N SER A 146 -2.97 -8.79 -3.82
CA SER A 146 -3.51 -8.80 -5.19
C SER A 146 -3.88 -10.20 -5.69
N GLY A 147 -3.28 -11.24 -5.13
CA GLY A 147 -3.53 -12.63 -5.44
C GLY A 147 -4.64 -13.30 -4.61
N LEU A 148 -5.33 -12.56 -3.74
CA LEU A 148 -6.40 -13.13 -2.91
C LEU A 148 -7.52 -13.75 -3.76
N PRO A 149 -7.99 -14.97 -3.42
CA PRO A 149 -9.12 -15.61 -4.06
C PRO A 149 -10.41 -14.77 -3.95
N LYS A 150 -11.26 -14.84 -4.97
CA LYS A 150 -12.49 -14.03 -5.06
C LYS A 150 -13.52 -14.34 -3.97
N ASP A 151 -13.46 -15.52 -3.37
CA ASP A 151 -14.32 -15.99 -2.27
C ASP A 151 -13.84 -15.55 -0.88
N THR A 152 -12.80 -14.73 -0.80
CA THR A 152 -12.36 -14.12 0.45
C THR A 152 -13.19 -12.88 0.80
N LYS A 153 -13.30 -12.60 2.11
CA LYS A 153 -14.13 -11.48 2.58
C LYS A 153 -13.70 -10.12 2.05
N PHE A 154 -12.39 -9.89 1.94
CA PHE A 154 -11.86 -8.65 1.36
C PHE A 154 -12.28 -8.49 -0.11
N CYS A 155 -12.11 -9.53 -0.94
CA CYS A 155 -12.48 -9.48 -2.35
C CYS A 155 -14.00 -9.33 -2.54
N GLU A 156 -14.82 -9.96 -1.69
CA GLU A 156 -16.27 -9.79 -1.67
C GLU A 156 -16.64 -8.31 -1.46
N ILE A 157 -16.09 -7.67 -0.42
CA ILE A 157 -16.37 -6.26 -0.08
C ILE A 157 -15.91 -5.32 -1.18
N VAL A 158 -14.71 -5.53 -1.74
CA VAL A 158 -14.23 -4.75 -2.89
C VAL A 158 -15.19 -4.88 -4.07
N SER A 159 -15.68 -6.08 -4.37
CA SER A 159 -16.65 -6.33 -5.43
C SER A 159 -17.99 -5.61 -5.18
N ILE A 160 -18.47 -5.60 -3.93
CA ILE A 160 -19.69 -4.86 -3.54
C ILE A 160 -19.50 -3.35 -3.76
N ARG A 161 -18.36 -2.78 -3.38
CA ARG A 161 -18.07 -1.36 -3.60
C ARG A 161 -17.94 -0.98 -5.06
N GLN A 162 -17.41 -1.87 -5.88
CA GLN A 162 -17.30 -1.69 -7.34
C GLN A 162 -18.63 -1.87 -8.08
N TRP A 163 -19.64 -2.48 -7.42
CA TRP A 163 -20.91 -2.74 -8.07
C TRP A 163 -21.58 -1.45 -8.56
N LYS A 164 -22.05 -1.48 -9.80
CA LYS A 164 -22.77 -0.38 -10.44
C LYS A 164 -24.24 -0.76 -10.55
N LYS A 165 -25.11 0.16 -10.13
CA LYS A 165 -26.56 -0.06 -10.18
C LYS A 165 -27.03 -0.32 -11.61
N PRO A 166 -27.70 -1.44 -11.90
CA PRO A 166 -28.28 -1.69 -13.21
C PRO A 166 -29.49 -0.78 -13.47
N ASN A 167 -29.87 -0.61 -14.73
CA ASN A 167 -31.04 0.19 -15.10
C ASN A 167 -32.39 -0.38 -14.58
N LYS A 168 -32.43 -1.67 -14.25
CA LYS A 168 -33.59 -2.31 -13.63
C LYS A 168 -33.53 -2.17 -12.11
N ASN A 169 -34.62 -1.69 -11.54
CA ASN A 169 -34.73 -1.46 -10.09
C ASN A 169 -35.51 -2.62 -9.44
N ASP A 170 -34.90 -3.81 -9.46
CA ASP A 170 -35.43 -5.01 -8.82
C ASP A 170 -35.04 -5.14 -7.35
N THR A 171 -35.52 -6.18 -6.68
CA THR A 171 -35.25 -6.41 -5.25
C THR A 171 -33.78 -6.68 -4.99
N GLU A 172 -33.08 -7.37 -5.90
CA GLU A 172 -31.66 -7.69 -5.77
C GLU A 172 -30.80 -6.43 -5.89
N ALA A 173 -31.12 -5.52 -6.83
CA ALA A 173 -30.44 -4.25 -6.95
C ALA A 173 -30.61 -3.37 -5.69
N LYS A 174 -31.77 -3.42 -5.05
CA LYS A 174 -32.02 -2.70 -3.77
C LYS A 174 -31.20 -3.29 -2.62
N GLN A 175 -31.08 -4.60 -2.53
CA GLN A 175 -30.25 -5.27 -1.52
C GLN A 175 -28.76 -4.94 -1.72
N MET A 176 -28.28 -5.03 -2.97
CA MET A 176 -26.89 -4.71 -3.29
C MET A 176 -26.56 -3.24 -2.98
N ALA A 177 -27.47 -2.31 -3.26
CA ALA A 177 -27.31 -0.90 -2.93
C ALA A 177 -27.16 -0.69 -1.41
N LYS A 178 -27.93 -1.40 -0.58
CA LYS A 178 -27.81 -1.36 0.89
C LYS A 178 -26.46 -1.92 1.36
N LEU A 179 -25.99 -3.02 0.75
CA LEU A 179 -24.68 -3.59 1.07
C LEU A 179 -23.55 -2.63 0.68
N LYS A 180 -23.64 -1.98 -0.48
CA LYS A 180 -22.66 -0.97 -0.91
C LYS A 180 -22.60 0.21 0.05
N ASP A 181 -23.75 0.68 0.54
CA ASP A 181 -23.82 1.76 1.52
C ASP A 181 -23.24 1.32 2.87
N TYR A 182 -23.55 0.10 3.33
CA TYR A 182 -23.00 -0.46 4.57
C TYR A 182 -21.48 -0.59 4.57
N TYR A 183 -20.89 -0.99 3.43
CA TYR A 183 -19.44 -1.16 3.29
C TYR A 183 -18.74 0.08 2.71
N LYS A 184 -19.41 1.22 2.61
CA LYS A 184 -18.80 2.46 2.10
C LYS A 184 -17.57 2.82 2.93
N LEU A 185 -16.48 3.21 2.27
CA LEU A 185 -15.31 3.75 2.95
C LEU A 185 -15.63 5.10 3.58
N PRO A 186 -15.03 5.44 4.72
CA PRO A 186 -15.10 6.79 5.26
C PRO A 186 -14.60 7.82 4.25
N ASP A 187 -15.15 9.02 4.32
CA ASP A 187 -14.79 10.12 3.41
C ASP A 187 -13.44 10.78 3.80
N ASP A 188 -12.83 10.38 4.94
CA ASP A 188 -11.67 11.03 5.57
C ASP A 188 -10.31 10.39 5.26
N ASP A 189 -10.20 9.63 4.18
CA ASP A 189 -8.94 8.95 3.82
C ASP A 189 -8.20 9.66 2.67
#